data_656c089353ecf94406cbdfc81e056dc1
#
_entry.id   656c089353ecf94406cbdfc81e056dc1
#
_cell.length_a   1.000
_cell.length_b   1.000
_cell.length_c   1.000
_cell.angle_alpha   90.00
_cell.angle_beta   90.00
_cell.angle_gamma   90.00
#
_symmetry.space_group_name_H-M   'P 1'
#
loop_
_entity.id
_entity.type
_entity.pdbx_description
1 polymer ?
#
loop_
_entity_poly.entity_id
_entity_poly.type
_entity_poly.pdbx_seq_one_letter_code
_entity_poly.pdbx_strand_id
1 'polypeptide(L)'
;MSSPDSPTVVTLEAIGYLRNALATRVEAARQPRAAAGAAARIELLPGRNFEHALEDLASWELIWVIFWFHLNSGWRPKVLPPRSTTGRKGVFSTRSPHRPNPIGMSAVRLERVEGLNLYIRDTDMLDGTPVLDIKPYVAYTDAHPDAGTGW
;
A
#
# COMPACT_ATOMS: atom_id res chain seq x y z
N MET A 1 -26.49 -2.50 20.67
CA MET A 1 -25.43 -1.52 20.92
C MET A 1 -24.24 -2.22 21.54
N SER A 2 -23.07 -2.13 20.93
CA SER A 2 -21.88 -2.75 21.49
C SER A 2 -21.43 -1.99 22.75
N SER A 3 -20.94 -2.74 23.76
CA SER A 3 -20.37 -2.12 24.95
C SER A 3 -19.04 -1.44 24.60
N PRO A 4 -18.55 -0.46 25.42
CA PRO A 4 -17.25 0.15 25.21
C PRO A 4 -16.09 -0.86 25.15
N ASP A 5 -16.28 -2.03 25.79
CA ASP A 5 -15.27 -3.09 25.84
C ASP A 5 -15.33 -4.01 24.63
N SER A 6 -16.36 -3.87 23.79
CA SER A 6 -16.58 -4.70 22.60
C SER A 6 -16.32 -3.85 21.35
N PRO A 7 -15.11 -3.89 20.78
CA PRO A 7 -14.80 -3.09 19.61
C PRO A 7 -15.61 -3.55 18.41
N THR A 8 -15.89 -2.63 17.50
CA THR A 8 -16.46 -2.94 16.21
C THR A 8 -15.49 -3.78 15.42
N VAL A 9 -15.97 -4.88 14.88
CA VAL A 9 -15.20 -5.73 13.97
C VAL A 9 -15.61 -5.41 12.54
N VAL A 10 -14.63 -5.21 11.68
CA VAL A 10 -14.83 -4.91 10.26
C VAL A 10 -14.25 -6.04 9.43
N THR A 11 -15.02 -6.51 8.46
CA THR A 11 -14.54 -7.50 7.51
C THR A 11 -14.22 -6.82 6.20
N LEU A 12 -13.00 -7.03 5.70
CA LEU A 12 -12.55 -6.49 4.43
C LEU A 12 -12.29 -7.62 3.45
N GLU A 13 -12.60 -7.37 2.18
CA GLU A 13 -12.25 -8.28 1.10
C GLU A 13 -11.21 -7.63 0.21
N ALA A 14 -10.20 -8.39 -0.18
CA ALA A 14 -9.25 -7.93 -1.18
C ALA A 14 -9.99 -7.68 -2.50
N ILE A 15 -9.71 -6.54 -3.14
CA ILE A 15 -10.25 -6.24 -4.46
C ILE A 15 -9.34 -6.76 -5.58
N GLY A 16 -8.11 -7.10 -5.24
CA GLY A 16 -7.13 -7.62 -6.18
C GLY A 16 -5.81 -7.89 -5.48
N TYR A 17 -4.80 -8.19 -6.28
CA TYR A 17 -3.49 -8.57 -5.77
C TYR A 17 -2.38 -7.90 -6.56
N LEU A 18 -1.31 -7.56 -5.88
CA LEU A 18 -0.12 -7.06 -6.53
C LEU A 18 0.59 -8.21 -7.23
N ARG A 19 0.96 -7.99 -8.50
CA ARG A 19 1.75 -8.92 -9.29
C ARG A 19 2.98 -8.23 -9.83
N ASN A 20 4.10 -8.92 -9.77
CA ASN A 20 5.31 -8.45 -10.39
C ASN A 20 5.20 -8.62 -11.91
N ALA A 21 5.47 -7.53 -12.63
CA ALA A 21 5.35 -7.53 -14.07
C ALA A 21 6.47 -8.35 -14.76
N LEU A 22 7.63 -8.48 -14.10
CA LEU A 22 8.82 -9.07 -14.70
C LEU A 22 9.43 -10.15 -13.81
N ALA A 23 9.67 -11.33 -14.39
CA ALA A 23 10.39 -12.39 -13.70
C ALA A 23 11.86 -12.00 -13.39
N THR A 24 12.46 -11.21 -14.26
CA THR A 24 13.84 -10.72 -14.12
C THR A 24 14.02 -9.69 -13.02
N ARG A 25 12.95 -9.33 -12.37
CA ARG A 25 12.95 -8.34 -11.33
C ARG A 25 13.72 -8.73 -10.10
N VAL A 26 13.86 -10.02 -9.83
CA VAL A 26 14.71 -10.50 -8.74
C VAL A 26 16.15 -10.06 -8.96
N GLU A 27 16.61 -10.07 -10.20
CA GLU A 27 17.95 -9.58 -10.55
C GLU A 27 18.02 -8.05 -10.43
N ALA A 28 16.99 -7.35 -10.89
CA ALA A 28 16.93 -5.89 -10.79
C ALA A 28 16.90 -5.43 -9.32
N ALA A 29 16.22 -6.16 -8.45
CA ALA A 29 16.12 -5.83 -7.04
C ALA A 29 17.44 -5.93 -6.27
N ARG A 30 18.47 -6.53 -6.86
CA ARG A 30 19.81 -6.59 -6.28
C ARG A 30 20.56 -5.26 -6.40
N GLN A 31 20.07 -4.34 -7.22
CA GLN A 31 20.67 -3.03 -7.41
C GLN A 31 19.83 -1.99 -6.67
N PRO A 32 20.42 -1.20 -5.76
CA PRO A 32 19.65 -0.23 -4.98
C PRO A 32 18.84 0.76 -5.81
N ARG A 33 19.33 1.11 -6.99
CA ARG A 33 18.64 2.03 -7.90
C ARG A 33 17.51 1.36 -8.68
N ALA A 34 17.53 0.05 -8.78
CA ALA A 34 16.50 -0.67 -9.51
C ALA A 34 15.21 -0.84 -8.69
N ALA A 35 15.28 -0.69 -7.38
CA ALA A 35 14.10 -0.70 -6.53
C ALA A 35 13.27 0.59 -6.73
N ALA A 36 13.94 1.73 -6.95
CA ALA A 36 13.27 2.95 -7.33
C ALA A 36 12.78 2.82 -8.78
N GLY A 37 11.52 3.13 -9.04
CA GLY A 37 10.92 2.99 -10.35
C GLY A 37 10.57 1.56 -10.74
N ALA A 38 10.61 0.62 -9.80
CA ALA A 38 10.22 -0.76 -10.07
C ALA A 38 8.78 -0.85 -10.55
N ALA A 39 8.57 -1.55 -11.66
CA ALA A 39 7.26 -1.73 -12.28
C ALA A 39 6.54 -2.95 -11.69
N ALA A 40 5.24 -2.83 -11.50
CA ALA A 40 4.37 -3.91 -11.07
C ALA A 40 2.98 -3.69 -11.66
N ARG A 41 2.07 -4.60 -11.42
CA ARG A 41 0.67 -4.39 -11.75
C ARG A 41 -0.22 -4.83 -10.58
N ILE A 42 -1.34 -4.15 -10.46
CA ILE A 42 -2.42 -4.58 -9.58
C ILE A 42 -3.43 -5.28 -10.47
N GLU A 43 -3.70 -6.54 -10.17
CA GLU A 43 -4.68 -7.34 -10.89
C GLU A 43 -5.95 -7.40 -10.05
N LEU A 44 -7.00 -6.71 -10.51
CA LEU A 44 -8.28 -6.71 -9.82
C LEU A 44 -9.07 -7.98 -10.12
N LEU A 45 -9.91 -8.37 -9.16
CA LEU A 45 -10.74 -9.56 -9.30
C LEU A 45 -11.82 -9.35 -10.37
N PRO A 46 -12.04 -10.35 -11.23
CA PRO A 46 -13.09 -10.26 -12.24
C PRO A 46 -14.49 -10.51 -11.65
N GLY A 47 -15.51 -10.12 -12.42
CA GLY A 47 -16.90 -10.43 -12.09
C GLY A 47 -17.50 -9.57 -10.98
N ARG A 48 -16.88 -8.42 -10.66
CA ARG A 48 -17.31 -7.54 -9.58
C ARG A 48 -17.62 -6.13 -10.05
N ASN A 49 -17.67 -5.93 -11.35
CA ASN A 49 -17.93 -4.63 -11.95
C ASN A 49 -16.84 -3.58 -11.64
N PHE A 50 -15.64 -4.03 -11.33
CA PHE A 50 -14.53 -3.12 -11.07
C PHE A 50 -14.09 -2.35 -12.31
N GLU A 51 -14.41 -2.85 -13.52
CA GLU A 51 -14.16 -2.14 -14.76
C GLU A 51 -14.79 -0.75 -14.74
N HIS A 52 -16.01 -0.64 -14.26
CA HIS A 52 -16.69 0.65 -14.13
C HIS A 52 -16.09 1.51 -13.01
N ALA A 53 -15.63 0.88 -11.94
CA ALA A 53 -14.97 1.60 -10.84
C ALA A 53 -13.63 2.20 -11.26
N LEU A 54 -13.02 1.70 -12.33
CA LEU A 54 -11.75 2.19 -12.83
C LEU A 54 -11.92 3.37 -13.80
N GLU A 55 -13.15 3.70 -14.20
CA GLU A 55 -13.36 4.83 -15.11
C GLU A 55 -12.72 6.10 -14.56
N ASP A 56 -12.07 6.86 -15.44
CA ASP A 56 -11.40 8.12 -15.13
C ASP A 56 -10.15 8.00 -14.26
N LEU A 57 -9.82 6.82 -13.77
CA LEU A 57 -8.62 6.66 -12.92
C LEU A 57 -7.33 6.94 -13.71
N ALA A 58 -7.30 6.57 -14.98
CA ALA A 58 -6.11 6.76 -15.83
C ALA A 58 -5.69 8.22 -16.00
N SER A 59 -6.57 9.18 -15.68
CA SER A 59 -6.25 10.61 -15.73
C SER A 59 -5.38 11.07 -14.58
N TRP A 60 -5.19 10.24 -13.54
CA TRP A 60 -4.39 10.57 -12.37
C TRP A 60 -2.96 10.07 -12.53
N GLU A 61 -2.00 10.91 -12.16
CA GLU A 61 -0.58 10.55 -12.20
C GLU A 61 -0.19 9.64 -11.06
N LEU A 62 -0.69 9.93 -9.87
CA LEU A 62 -0.41 9.17 -8.65
C LEU A 62 -1.70 8.65 -8.03
N ILE A 63 -1.61 7.48 -7.44
CA ILE A 63 -2.72 6.87 -6.70
C ILE A 63 -2.25 6.39 -5.34
N TRP A 64 -3.15 6.40 -4.35
CA TRP A 64 -2.97 5.69 -3.10
C TRP A 64 -3.41 4.25 -3.27
N VAL A 65 -2.56 3.33 -2.84
CA VAL A 65 -2.90 1.91 -2.74
C VAL A 65 -2.94 1.55 -1.27
N ILE A 66 -4.09 1.10 -0.81
CA ILE A 66 -4.31 0.62 0.56
C ILE A 66 -4.26 -0.89 0.49
N PHE A 67 -3.41 -1.51 1.31
CA PHE A 67 -3.14 -2.93 1.19
C PHE A 67 -2.97 -3.59 2.55
N TRP A 68 -2.95 -4.92 2.55
CA TRP A 68 -2.79 -5.73 3.74
C TRP A 68 -1.35 -6.27 3.80
N PHE A 69 -0.72 -6.13 4.95
CA PHE A 69 0.58 -6.76 5.19
C PHE A 69 0.37 -8.26 5.45
N HIS A 70 0.16 -9.03 4.40
CA HIS A 70 -0.32 -10.41 4.45
C HIS A 70 0.70 -11.40 5.02
N LEU A 71 1.99 -11.05 5.03
CA LEU A 71 3.03 -11.91 5.58
C LEU A 71 3.35 -11.60 7.04
N ASN A 72 2.61 -10.66 7.62
CA ASN A 72 2.81 -10.26 9.00
C ASN A 72 1.93 -11.09 9.92
N SER A 73 2.48 -11.50 11.06
CA SER A 73 1.72 -12.18 12.12
C SER A 73 1.97 -11.48 13.44
N GLY A 74 0.86 -11.21 14.17
CA GLY A 74 0.93 -10.54 15.45
C GLY A 74 1.26 -9.05 15.36
N TRP A 75 1.22 -8.37 16.49
CA TRP A 75 1.57 -6.97 16.57
C TRP A 75 2.34 -6.70 17.85
N ARG A 76 3.01 -5.55 17.90
CA ARG A 76 3.81 -5.13 19.05
C ARG A 76 3.47 -3.68 19.38
N PRO A 77 3.29 -3.35 20.67
CA PRO A 77 3.02 -1.95 21.04
C PRO A 77 4.19 -1.02 20.74
N LYS A 78 5.40 -1.54 20.76
CA LYS A 78 6.62 -0.78 20.44
C LYS A 78 7.48 -1.54 19.45
N VAL A 79 8.06 -0.81 18.50
CA VAL A 79 8.94 -1.34 17.46
C VAL A 79 10.18 -0.47 17.34
N LEU A 80 11.23 -1.01 16.73
CA LEU A 80 12.46 -0.28 16.44
C LEU A 80 12.48 0.05 14.94
N PRO A 81 12.09 1.27 14.55
CA PRO A 81 12.15 1.65 13.15
C PRO A 81 13.61 1.77 12.67
N PRO A 82 13.87 1.48 11.38
CA PRO A 82 15.23 1.54 10.84
C PRO A 82 15.91 2.90 10.98
N ARG A 83 15.14 3.98 10.94
CA ARG A 83 15.68 5.34 11.02
C ARG A 83 15.68 5.93 12.42
N SER A 84 15.26 5.18 13.42
CA SER A 84 15.25 5.68 14.78
C SER A 84 16.66 5.75 15.34
N THR A 85 17.03 6.90 15.87
CA THR A 85 18.28 7.12 16.60
C THR A 85 18.08 7.16 18.10
N THR A 86 16.82 7.08 18.55
CA THR A 86 16.46 7.24 19.96
C THR A 86 15.71 6.02 20.52
N GLY A 87 15.90 4.86 19.90
CA GLY A 87 15.35 3.61 20.39
C GLY A 87 13.96 3.27 19.85
N ARG A 88 13.25 2.41 20.56
CA ARG A 88 11.93 1.93 20.16
C ARG A 88 10.90 3.02 20.23
N LYS A 89 9.91 2.91 19.34
CA LYS A 89 8.80 3.86 19.23
C LYS A 89 7.47 3.12 19.34
N GLY A 90 6.44 3.82 19.82
CA GLY A 90 5.08 3.30 19.74
C GLY A 90 4.72 2.99 18.29
N VAL A 91 4.08 1.86 18.06
CA VAL A 91 3.81 1.38 16.69
C VAL A 91 2.97 2.38 15.88
N PHE A 92 2.06 3.11 16.52
CA PHE A 92 1.25 4.13 15.83
C PHE A 92 2.05 5.36 15.41
N SER A 93 3.25 5.53 15.94
CA SER A 93 4.17 6.59 15.54
C SER A 93 5.12 6.12 14.42
N THR A 94 4.83 5.00 13.80
CA THR A 94 5.63 4.36 12.75
C THR A 94 4.74 3.84 11.64
N ARG A 95 5.36 3.39 10.55
CA ARG A 95 4.68 2.67 9.47
C ARG A 95 5.00 1.17 9.49
N SER A 96 5.43 0.65 10.62
CA SER A 96 5.73 -0.77 10.78
C SER A 96 4.50 -1.63 10.47
N PRO A 97 4.70 -2.81 9.85
CA PRO A 97 3.60 -3.75 9.63
C PRO A 97 3.14 -4.47 10.91
N HIS A 98 3.91 -4.40 12.00
CA HIS A 98 3.61 -5.09 13.26
C HIS A 98 2.58 -4.34 14.09
N ARG A 99 1.46 -4.04 13.50
CA ARG A 99 0.39 -3.22 14.08
C ARG A 99 -0.92 -4.01 14.25
N PRO A 100 -1.85 -3.54 15.11
CA PRO A 100 -3.08 -4.28 15.38
C PRO A 100 -3.87 -4.66 14.13
N ASN A 101 -4.01 -3.72 13.20
CA ASN A 101 -4.57 -3.97 11.88
C ASN A 101 -3.46 -3.67 10.88
N PRO A 102 -2.80 -4.70 10.34
CA PRO A 102 -1.60 -4.50 9.50
C PRO A 102 -1.98 -4.02 8.10
N ILE A 103 -2.51 -2.81 8.04
CA ILE A 103 -2.90 -2.13 6.82
C ILE A 103 -1.79 -1.17 6.44
N GLY A 104 -1.37 -1.24 5.19
CA GLY A 104 -0.37 -0.36 4.61
C GLY A 104 -0.98 0.60 3.61
N MET A 105 -0.24 1.64 3.29
CA MET A 105 -0.60 2.59 2.25
C MET A 105 0.65 3.03 1.50
N SER A 106 0.54 3.14 0.19
CA SER A 106 1.63 3.61 -0.65
C SER A 106 1.09 4.51 -1.74
N ALA A 107 1.76 5.64 -1.95
CA ALA A 107 1.50 6.47 -3.13
C ALA A 107 2.39 5.94 -4.26
N VAL A 108 1.78 5.55 -5.35
CA VAL A 108 2.49 4.97 -6.48
C VAL A 108 2.13 5.70 -7.76
N ARG A 109 3.04 5.64 -8.73
CA ARG A 109 2.80 6.21 -10.05
C ARG A 109 1.95 5.25 -10.86
N LEU A 110 0.86 5.75 -11.42
CA LEU A 110 0.00 4.98 -12.32
C LEU A 110 0.46 5.23 -13.76
N GLU A 111 0.89 4.17 -14.44
CA GLU A 111 1.31 4.28 -15.83
C GLU A 111 0.14 4.15 -16.80
N ARG A 112 -0.69 3.13 -16.61
CA ARG A 112 -1.85 2.88 -17.46
C ARG A 112 -2.79 1.90 -16.80
N VAL A 113 -4.01 1.88 -17.30
CA VAL A 113 -5.04 0.93 -16.90
C VAL A 113 -5.43 0.15 -18.16
N GLU A 114 -5.36 -1.16 -18.09
CA GLU A 114 -5.77 -2.06 -19.18
C GLU A 114 -6.68 -3.14 -18.60
N GLY A 115 -7.98 -3.04 -18.89
CA GLY A 115 -8.96 -3.95 -18.32
C GLY A 115 -8.95 -3.86 -16.80
N LEU A 116 -8.69 -4.98 -16.13
CA LEU A 116 -8.61 -5.06 -14.68
C LEU A 116 -7.17 -4.92 -14.16
N ASN A 117 -6.24 -4.56 -15.01
CA ASN A 117 -4.83 -4.41 -14.63
C ASN A 117 -4.45 -2.94 -14.54
N LEU A 118 -3.90 -2.56 -13.41
CA LEU A 118 -3.30 -1.25 -13.19
C LEU A 118 -1.78 -1.43 -13.19
N TYR A 119 -1.11 -0.80 -14.14
CA TYR A 119 0.36 -0.84 -14.23
C TYR A 119 0.92 0.33 -13.44
N ILE A 120 1.74 0.03 -12.45
CA ILE A 120 2.24 1.01 -11.47
C ILE A 120 3.76 0.98 -11.40
N ARG A 121 4.33 2.06 -10.89
CA ARG A 121 5.76 2.18 -10.58
C ARG A 121 5.99 2.71 -9.18
N ASP A 122 7.22 2.57 -8.73
CA ASP A 122 7.70 3.10 -7.45
C ASP A 122 7.06 2.41 -6.25
N THR A 123 6.70 1.13 -6.42
CA THR A 123 6.13 0.34 -5.33
C THR A 123 7.20 -0.46 -4.61
N ASP A 124 7.06 -0.53 -3.29
CA ASP A 124 7.84 -1.39 -2.41
C ASP A 124 7.04 -2.59 -1.91
N MET A 125 5.80 -2.72 -2.35
CA MET A 125 4.94 -3.83 -1.94
C MET A 125 5.44 -5.17 -2.48
N LEU A 126 5.24 -6.21 -1.69
CA LEU A 126 5.63 -7.57 -2.06
C LEU A 126 4.65 -8.18 -3.07
N ASP A 127 5.15 -9.09 -3.90
CA ASP A 127 4.30 -9.86 -4.80
C ASP A 127 3.23 -10.61 -4.01
N GLY A 128 2.02 -10.65 -4.55
CA GLY A 128 0.89 -11.31 -3.90
C GLY A 128 0.21 -10.49 -2.82
N THR A 129 0.67 -9.25 -2.55
CA THR A 129 0.04 -8.39 -1.56
C THR A 129 -1.43 -8.15 -1.91
N PRO A 130 -2.36 -8.45 -0.99
CA PRO A 130 -3.78 -8.15 -1.20
C PRO A 130 -4.01 -6.65 -1.17
N VAL A 131 -4.69 -6.14 -2.18
CA VAL A 131 -5.08 -4.73 -2.27
C VAL A 131 -6.50 -4.59 -1.76
N LEU A 132 -6.69 -3.63 -0.87
CA LEU A 132 -7.98 -3.39 -0.22
C LEU A 132 -8.74 -2.24 -0.86
N ASP A 133 -8.03 -1.21 -1.33
CA ASP A 133 -8.66 -0.02 -1.90
C ASP A 133 -7.66 0.76 -2.75
N ILE A 134 -8.18 1.55 -3.66
CA ILE A 134 -7.41 2.45 -4.52
C ILE A 134 -8.11 3.81 -4.49
N LYS A 135 -7.33 4.87 -4.29
CA LYS A 135 -7.84 6.23 -4.29
C LYS A 135 -6.92 7.11 -5.12
N PRO A 136 -7.43 8.16 -5.76
CA PRO A 136 -6.52 9.11 -6.40
C PRO A 136 -5.69 9.86 -5.36
N TYR A 137 -4.45 10.16 -5.70
CA TYR A 137 -3.61 11.04 -4.90
C TYR A 137 -3.91 12.48 -5.31
N VAL A 138 -4.45 13.24 -4.38
CA VAL A 138 -4.88 14.62 -4.64
C VAL A 138 -3.86 15.56 -4.01
N ALA A 139 -2.93 16.07 -4.81
CA ALA A 139 -1.78 16.80 -4.30
C ALA A 139 -2.16 18.00 -3.42
N TYR A 140 -3.15 18.79 -3.83
CA TYR A 140 -3.53 19.98 -3.05
C TYR A 140 -4.15 19.64 -1.69
N THR A 141 -4.58 18.40 -1.48
CA THR A 141 -5.14 17.91 -0.22
C THR A 141 -4.16 17.04 0.54
N ASP A 142 -3.43 16.18 -0.16
CA ASP A 142 -2.64 15.12 0.45
C ASP A 142 -1.20 15.54 0.75
N ALA A 143 -0.68 16.57 0.06
CA ALA A 143 0.70 16.99 0.23
C ALA A 143 0.79 18.13 1.25
N HIS A 144 1.60 17.93 2.28
CA HIS A 144 1.91 18.94 3.30
C HIS A 144 3.42 18.96 3.51
N PRO A 145 4.18 19.52 2.55
CA PRO A 145 5.65 19.42 2.59
C PRO A 145 6.28 20.13 3.80
N ASP A 146 5.58 21.11 4.37
CA ASP A 146 6.07 21.85 5.53
C ASP A 146 5.64 21.24 6.87
N ALA A 147 4.95 20.12 6.84
CA ALA A 147 4.53 19.45 8.08
C ALA A 147 5.75 18.94 8.84
N GLY A 148 5.77 19.18 10.15
CA GLY A 148 6.83 18.68 11.00
C GLY A 148 6.79 17.16 11.06
N THR A 149 7.96 16.56 11.17
CA THR A 149 8.11 15.12 11.43
C THR A 149 8.44 14.92 12.90
N GLY A 150 8.02 13.81 13.46
CA GLY A 150 8.32 13.46 14.85
C GLY A 150 9.78 13.02 15.03
N TRP A 151 9.96 12.05 15.87
CA TRP A 151 11.29 11.45 16.19
C TRP A 151 12.26 11.23 15.03
#